data_669c32b6a4307409424db9cc84dbbed1
#
_entry.id   669c32b6a4307409424db9cc84dbbed1
#
_cell.length_a   1.000
_cell.length_b   1.000
_cell.length_c   1.000
_cell.angle_alpha   90.00
_cell.angle_beta   90.00
_cell.angle_gamma   90.00
#
_symmetry.space_group_name_H-M   'P 1'
#
loop_
_entity.id
_entity.type
_entity.pdbx_description
1 polymer ?
#
loop_
_entity_poly.entity_id
_entity_poly.type
_entity_poly.pdbx_seq_one_letter_code
_entity_poly.pdbx_strand_id
1 'polypeptide(L)'
;VVFKTADFDYRLSGKDDLQKIYDSVNRKTWFSGFIQNSIYSFNEDITFDVEKLQKLVEKANWGDVETADAKLGLNEDKTAYVITPEVQGNKITDMKKLEAYVTQSVAAGELSVELDKDTGCYSLPKVKSADLEDDCKKRNDVFQLSVTYDFDYTTETLTGEELMKMIKLKDDGSYTVDRKKAMEYVEKLAKKYDTYNTKRKFHATLQGDIIVPTSSDAKYGWWIDQEK
;
A
#
# COMPACT_ATOMS: atom_id res chain seq x y z
N VAL A 1 13.84 -9.52 -20.48
CA VAL A 1 15.19 -9.37 -21.07
C VAL A 1 15.55 -10.68 -21.77
N VAL A 2 16.22 -10.62 -22.93
CA VAL A 2 16.67 -11.79 -23.70
C VAL A 2 18.14 -11.60 -24.06
N PHE A 3 18.96 -12.59 -23.72
CA PHE A 3 20.36 -12.65 -24.11
C PHE A 3 20.55 -13.73 -25.16
N LYS A 4 21.46 -13.50 -26.12
CA LYS A 4 21.82 -14.52 -27.08
C LYS A 4 22.96 -15.36 -26.51
N THR A 5 22.90 -16.67 -26.66
CA THR A 5 23.92 -17.59 -26.20
C THR A 5 25.33 -17.28 -26.73
N ALA A 6 25.41 -16.72 -27.96
CA ALA A 6 26.67 -16.28 -28.55
C ALA A 6 27.31 -15.08 -27.84
N ASP A 7 26.52 -14.25 -27.12
CA ASP A 7 27.00 -13.02 -26.48
C ASP A 7 27.84 -13.29 -25.23
N PHE A 8 27.71 -14.51 -24.65
CA PHE A 8 28.47 -14.97 -23.47
C PHE A 8 29.11 -16.34 -23.67
N ASP A 9 29.38 -16.71 -24.94
CA ASP A 9 30.06 -17.94 -25.34
C ASP A 9 29.45 -19.22 -24.76
N TYR A 10 28.13 -19.26 -24.61
CA TYR A 10 27.45 -20.46 -24.10
C TYR A 10 27.63 -21.66 -25.05
N ARG A 11 28.09 -22.76 -24.51
CA ARG A 11 28.28 -24.02 -25.24
C ARG A 11 27.74 -25.17 -24.42
N LEU A 12 26.97 -26.00 -25.08
CA LEU A 12 26.55 -27.29 -24.57
C LEU A 12 27.40 -28.34 -25.23
N SER A 13 28.29 -28.99 -24.47
CA SER A 13 29.07 -30.12 -24.92
C SER A 13 28.35 -31.43 -24.55
N GLY A 14 28.56 -32.48 -25.33
CA GLY A 14 27.87 -33.76 -25.18
C GLY A 14 27.25 -34.26 -26.47
N LYS A 15 27.26 -33.44 -27.53
CA LYS A 15 26.78 -33.87 -28.85
C LYS A 15 27.55 -35.05 -29.38
N ASP A 16 28.84 -35.10 -29.13
CA ASP A 16 29.71 -36.23 -29.54
C ASP A 16 29.40 -37.49 -28.75
N ASP A 17 29.00 -37.37 -27.49
CA ASP A 17 28.60 -38.50 -26.66
C ASP A 17 27.22 -39.04 -27.05
N LEU A 18 26.28 -38.18 -27.41
CA LEU A 18 25.03 -38.62 -28.04
C LEU A 18 25.27 -39.38 -29.35
N GLN A 19 26.21 -38.92 -30.18
CA GLN A 19 26.56 -39.59 -31.40
C GLN A 19 27.20 -40.96 -31.11
N LYS A 20 28.12 -41.05 -30.11
CA LYS A 20 28.71 -42.32 -29.68
C LYS A 20 27.64 -43.29 -29.15
N ILE A 21 26.70 -42.81 -28.33
CA ILE A 21 25.57 -43.60 -27.85
C ILE A 21 24.75 -44.08 -29.03
N TYR A 22 24.37 -43.19 -29.94
CA TYR A 22 23.62 -43.52 -31.14
C TYR A 22 24.36 -44.58 -32.01
N ASP A 23 25.64 -44.42 -32.20
CA ASP A 23 26.46 -45.34 -32.98
C ASP A 23 26.67 -46.71 -32.26
N SER A 24 26.62 -46.69 -30.91
CA SER A 24 26.72 -47.91 -30.10
C SER A 24 25.44 -48.75 -30.11
N VAL A 25 24.30 -48.16 -30.46
CA VAL A 25 23.03 -48.86 -30.56
C VAL A 25 23.08 -49.82 -31.74
N ASN A 26 23.21 -51.11 -31.45
CA ASN A 26 23.20 -52.15 -32.48
C ASN A 26 21.83 -52.31 -33.14
N ARG A 27 21.68 -51.73 -34.33
CA ARG A 27 20.45 -51.74 -35.09
C ARG A 27 19.94 -53.16 -35.45
N LYS A 28 20.80 -54.15 -35.39
CA LYS A 28 20.40 -55.53 -35.69
C LYS A 28 19.79 -56.26 -34.48
N THR A 29 20.01 -55.70 -33.27
CA THR A 29 19.50 -56.29 -32.02
C THR A 29 18.48 -55.39 -31.31
N TRP A 30 17.90 -54.43 -32.01
CA TRP A 30 16.90 -53.54 -31.44
C TRP A 30 15.72 -54.28 -30.78
N PHE A 31 15.40 -55.50 -31.24
CA PHE A 31 14.39 -56.37 -30.68
C PHE A 31 14.75 -56.86 -29.24
N SER A 32 16.02 -56.91 -28.89
CA SER A 32 16.45 -57.29 -27.53
C SER A 32 16.18 -56.18 -26.51
N GLY A 33 15.96 -54.96 -26.97
CA GLY A 33 15.55 -53.83 -26.11
C GLY A 33 14.18 -53.98 -25.47
N PHE A 34 13.34 -54.87 -25.99
CA PHE A 34 12.08 -55.24 -25.30
C PHE A 34 12.29 -56.13 -24.08
N ILE A 35 13.47 -56.72 -23.94
CA ILE A 35 13.81 -57.68 -22.89
C ILE A 35 14.84 -57.09 -21.90
N GLN A 36 15.63 -56.10 -22.34
CA GLN A 36 16.63 -55.42 -21.53
C GLN A 36 16.48 -53.92 -21.61
N ASN A 37 16.12 -53.29 -20.48
CA ASN A 37 16.13 -51.82 -20.36
C ASN A 37 17.59 -51.37 -20.38
N SER A 38 18.04 -50.79 -21.50
CA SER A 38 19.33 -50.12 -21.59
C SER A 38 19.17 -48.68 -21.13
N ILE A 39 19.77 -48.35 -20.01
CA ILE A 39 19.84 -46.98 -19.52
C ILE A 39 21.17 -46.39 -20.00
N TYR A 40 21.08 -45.34 -20.80
CA TYR A 40 22.25 -44.56 -21.23
C TYR A 40 22.28 -43.30 -20.37
N SER A 41 23.39 -43.09 -19.66
CA SER A 41 23.67 -41.86 -18.96
C SER A 41 24.41 -40.90 -19.90
N PHE A 42 23.91 -39.69 -19.95
CA PHE A 42 24.46 -38.64 -20.75
C PHE A 42 24.81 -37.46 -19.81
N ASN A 43 26.05 -37.00 -19.85
CA ASN A 43 26.52 -35.86 -19.12
C ASN A 43 26.54 -34.65 -20.06
N GLU A 44 25.74 -33.67 -19.76
CA GLU A 44 25.78 -32.35 -20.42
C GLU A 44 26.77 -31.47 -19.66
N ASP A 45 27.86 -31.08 -20.31
CA ASP A 45 28.75 -30.06 -19.77
C ASP A 45 28.40 -28.69 -20.37
N ILE A 46 27.90 -27.81 -19.53
CA ILE A 46 27.62 -26.44 -19.88
C ILE A 46 28.84 -25.59 -19.58
N THR A 47 29.31 -24.87 -20.58
CA THR A 47 30.40 -23.90 -20.44
C THR A 47 29.96 -22.54 -20.99
N PHE A 48 30.33 -21.49 -20.30
CA PHE A 48 30.03 -20.12 -20.73
C PHE A 48 30.99 -19.12 -20.05
N ASP A 49 31.10 -17.95 -20.62
CA ASP A 49 31.90 -16.86 -20.08
C ASP A 49 31.07 -16.08 -19.04
N VAL A 50 31.36 -16.33 -17.76
CA VAL A 50 30.67 -15.72 -16.61
C VAL A 50 30.79 -14.19 -16.60
N GLU A 51 32.01 -13.68 -16.92
CA GLU A 51 32.21 -12.20 -16.91
C GLU A 51 31.43 -11.51 -18.01
N LYS A 52 31.31 -12.12 -19.19
CA LYS A 52 30.47 -11.59 -20.27
C LYS A 52 29.00 -11.62 -19.89
N LEU A 53 28.53 -12.73 -19.31
CA LEU A 53 27.16 -12.84 -18.86
C LEU A 53 26.82 -11.78 -17.81
N GLN A 54 27.67 -11.59 -16.79
CA GLN A 54 27.49 -10.57 -15.75
C GLN A 54 27.43 -9.16 -16.34
N LYS A 55 28.31 -8.81 -17.27
CA LYS A 55 28.29 -7.52 -17.96
C LYS A 55 27.02 -7.31 -18.80
N LEU A 56 26.44 -8.37 -19.35
CA LEU A 56 25.14 -8.29 -20.05
C LEU A 56 24.01 -8.04 -19.09
N VAL A 57 24.01 -8.73 -17.93
CA VAL A 57 23.02 -8.57 -16.87
C VAL A 57 23.06 -7.15 -16.30
N GLU A 58 24.25 -6.62 -15.99
CA GLU A 58 24.42 -5.25 -15.50
C GLU A 58 23.91 -4.17 -16.46
N LYS A 59 24.13 -4.38 -17.78
CA LYS A 59 23.76 -3.39 -18.81
C LYS A 59 22.31 -3.50 -19.27
N ALA A 60 21.64 -4.58 -18.92
CA ALA A 60 20.26 -4.81 -19.36
C ALA A 60 19.27 -3.88 -18.67
N ASN A 61 18.23 -3.49 -19.39
CA ASN A 61 17.11 -2.76 -18.80
C ASN A 61 16.13 -3.74 -18.14
N TRP A 62 16.17 -3.82 -16.82
CA TRP A 62 15.28 -4.67 -16.01
C TRP A 62 13.99 -3.97 -15.62
N GLY A 63 13.92 -2.65 -15.78
CA GLY A 63 12.81 -1.81 -15.39
C GLY A 63 13.22 -0.74 -14.37
N ASP A 64 12.39 0.29 -14.26
CA ASP A 64 12.62 1.48 -13.43
C ASP A 64 11.47 1.80 -12.48
N VAL A 65 10.42 0.98 -12.50
CA VAL A 65 9.26 1.15 -11.62
C VAL A 65 9.64 0.80 -10.19
N GLU A 66 9.57 1.79 -9.29
CA GLU A 66 9.83 1.58 -7.88
C GLU A 66 8.64 0.90 -7.19
N THR A 67 8.95 0.05 -6.23
CA THR A 67 7.94 -0.56 -5.36
C THR A 67 7.40 0.48 -4.40
N ALA A 68 6.09 0.53 -4.23
CA ALA A 68 5.44 1.40 -3.27
C ALA A 68 4.41 0.63 -2.45
N ASP A 69 4.34 0.95 -1.16
CA ASP A 69 3.32 0.42 -0.26
C ASP A 69 1.95 1.05 -0.54
N ALA A 70 0.90 0.31 -0.28
CA ALA A 70 -0.45 0.86 -0.25
C ALA A 70 -0.57 1.96 0.81
N LYS A 71 -1.39 2.97 0.54
CA LYS A 71 -1.59 4.12 1.44
C LYS A 71 -3.07 4.40 1.61
N LEU A 72 -3.42 4.72 2.85
CA LEU A 72 -4.75 5.20 3.20
C LEU A 72 -4.73 6.73 3.29
N GLY A 73 -5.63 7.40 2.61
CA GLY A 73 -5.75 8.85 2.59
C GLY A 73 -7.15 9.32 2.25
N LEU A 74 -7.39 10.63 2.37
CA LEU A 74 -8.63 11.23 1.86
C LEU A 74 -8.56 11.33 0.33
N ASN A 75 -9.72 11.17 -0.32
CA ASN A 75 -9.87 11.48 -1.75
C ASN A 75 -9.65 12.98 -2.02
N GLU A 76 -9.55 13.36 -3.29
CA GLU A 76 -9.29 14.75 -3.70
C GLU A 76 -10.33 15.73 -3.15
N ASP A 77 -11.60 15.34 -3.13
CA ASP A 77 -12.71 16.13 -2.62
C ASP A 77 -12.81 16.13 -1.09
N LYS A 78 -11.98 15.37 -0.39
CA LYS A 78 -11.98 15.20 1.07
C LYS A 78 -13.31 14.70 1.63
N THR A 79 -14.03 13.89 0.87
CA THR A 79 -15.36 13.36 1.22
C THR A 79 -15.33 11.91 1.70
N ALA A 80 -14.24 11.19 1.49
CA ALA A 80 -14.07 9.80 1.90
C ALA A 80 -12.60 9.41 2.03
N TYR A 81 -12.33 8.42 2.86
CA TYR A 81 -11.05 7.72 2.87
C TYR A 81 -10.98 6.72 1.73
N VAL A 82 -9.87 6.70 1.04
CA VAL A 82 -9.59 5.80 -0.08
C VAL A 82 -8.21 5.17 0.07
N ILE A 83 -8.06 3.98 -0.49
CA ILE A 83 -6.80 3.28 -0.53
C ILE A 83 -6.14 3.56 -1.88
N THR A 84 -4.95 4.14 -1.87
CA THR A 84 -4.06 4.12 -3.04
C THR A 84 -3.38 2.77 -3.04
N PRO A 85 -3.57 1.95 -4.10
CA PRO A 85 -3.02 0.61 -4.16
C PRO A 85 -1.49 0.60 -4.11
N GLU A 86 -0.95 -0.51 -3.63
CA GLU A 86 0.46 -0.81 -3.74
C GLU A 86 0.90 -0.94 -5.19
N VAL A 87 2.16 -0.66 -5.43
CA VAL A 87 2.81 -0.85 -6.73
C VAL A 87 3.88 -1.92 -6.58
N GLN A 88 3.70 -3.03 -7.29
CA GLN A 88 4.78 -4.01 -7.46
C GLN A 88 5.77 -3.45 -8.48
N GLY A 89 6.90 -2.98 -7.99
CA GLY A 89 7.98 -2.47 -8.83
C GLY A 89 8.74 -3.59 -9.55
N ASN A 90 9.50 -3.20 -10.57
CA ASN A 90 10.41 -4.07 -11.31
C ASN A 90 11.85 -3.55 -11.31
N LYS A 91 12.12 -2.48 -10.57
CA LYS A 91 13.47 -1.95 -10.40
C LYS A 91 14.32 -2.89 -9.56
N ILE A 92 15.43 -3.33 -10.11
CA ILE A 92 16.39 -4.19 -9.40
C ILE A 92 17.02 -3.40 -8.25
N THR A 93 16.93 -3.95 -7.05
CA THR A 93 17.50 -3.37 -5.82
C THR A 93 18.79 -4.09 -5.39
N ASP A 94 18.99 -5.31 -5.84
CA ASP A 94 20.19 -6.11 -5.54
C ASP A 94 20.74 -6.76 -6.83
N MET A 95 21.60 -6.01 -7.53
CA MET A 95 22.21 -6.47 -8.77
C MET A 95 23.09 -7.72 -8.56
N LYS A 96 23.78 -7.83 -7.41
CA LYS A 96 24.63 -8.99 -7.13
C LYS A 96 23.84 -10.29 -6.98
N LYS A 97 22.65 -10.20 -6.36
CA LYS A 97 21.75 -11.36 -6.29
C LYS A 97 21.25 -11.74 -7.67
N LEU A 98 20.88 -10.74 -8.48
CA LEU A 98 20.43 -11.00 -9.84
C LEU A 98 21.51 -11.69 -10.68
N GLU A 99 22.75 -11.18 -10.65
CA GLU A 99 23.89 -11.79 -11.34
C GLU A 99 24.13 -13.25 -10.90
N ALA A 100 24.12 -13.46 -9.58
CA ALA A 100 24.29 -14.81 -9.03
C ALA A 100 23.16 -15.75 -9.46
N TYR A 101 21.92 -15.29 -9.41
CA TYR A 101 20.74 -16.06 -9.80
C TYR A 101 20.77 -16.42 -11.28
N VAL A 102 21.00 -15.45 -12.16
CA VAL A 102 21.10 -15.69 -13.61
C VAL A 102 22.27 -16.61 -13.93
N THR A 103 23.43 -16.41 -13.30
CA THR A 103 24.60 -17.26 -13.51
C THR A 103 24.34 -18.72 -13.12
N GLN A 104 23.67 -18.93 -11.97
CA GLN A 104 23.30 -20.25 -11.48
C GLN A 104 22.29 -20.94 -12.40
N SER A 105 21.28 -20.23 -12.86
CA SER A 105 20.28 -20.76 -13.78
C SER A 105 20.86 -21.14 -15.13
N VAL A 106 21.75 -20.31 -15.68
CA VAL A 106 22.48 -20.64 -16.93
C VAL A 106 23.36 -21.85 -16.74
N ALA A 107 24.04 -21.97 -15.59
CA ALA A 107 24.89 -23.15 -15.28
C ALA A 107 24.05 -24.43 -15.11
N ALA A 108 22.80 -24.30 -14.68
CA ALA A 108 21.84 -25.40 -14.59
C ALA A 108 21.18 -25.76 -15.94
N GLY A 109 21.49 -25.02 -17.01
CA GLY A 109 20.89 -25.22 -18.33
C GLY A 109 19.49 -24.62 -18.50
N GLU A 110 19.04 -23.78 -17.58
CA GLU A 110 17.77 -23.11 -17.67
C GLU A 110 17.83 -21.98 -18.72
N LEU A 111 17.02 -22.11 -19.77
CA LEU A 111 16.97 -21.13 -20.86
C LEU A 111 15.93 -20.05 -20.65
N SER A 112 15.11 -20.19 -19.62
CA SER A 112 14.09 -19.19 -19.23
C SER A 112 14.01 -19.14 -17.71
N VAL A 113 14.07 -17.93 -17.18
CA VAL A 113 14.10 -17.68 -15.73
C VAL A 113 13.08 -16.61 -15.41
N GLU A 114 12.25 -16.84 -14.39
CA GLU A 114 11.33 -15.87 -13.88
C GLU A 114 11.89 -15.24 -12.59
N LEU A 115 11.86 -13.92 -12.54
CA LEU A 115 12.24 -13.17 -11.34
C LEU A 115 11.00 -13.00 -10.48
N ASP A 116 10.80 -13.87 -9.53
CA ASP A 116 9.72 -13.83 -8.57
C ASP A 116 10.16 -13.20 -7.23
N LYS A 117 9.24 -13.20 -6.25
CA LYS A 117 9.48 -12.67 -4.91
C LYS A 117 10.61 -13.36 -4.15
N ASP A 118 10.88 -14.63 -4.47
CA ASP A 118 11.82 -15.49 -3.73
C ASP A 118 13.26 -15.25 -4.19
N THR A 119 13.45 -14.64 -5.38
CA THR A 119 14.78 -14.25 -5.87
C THR A 119 15.41 -13.14 -5.04
N GLY A 120 14.62 -12.29 -4.41
CA GLY A 120 15.10 -11.16 -3.61
C GLY A 120 15.87 -10.11 -4.40
N CYS A 121 15.74 -10.09 -5.74
CA CYS A 121 16.43 -9.14 -6.62
C CYS A 121 15.79 -7.76 -6.63
N TYR A 122 14.52 -7.66 -6.23
CA TYR A 122 13.75 -6.40 -6.14
C TYR A 122 12.96 -6.34 -4.83
N SER A 123 12.55 -5.14 -4.45
CA SER A 123 11.74 -4.93 -3.26
C SER A 123 10.29 -5.34 -3.48
N LEU A 124 9.64 -5.82 -2.42
CA LEU A 124 8.22 -6.12 -2.41
C LEU A 124 7.46 -5.07 -1.57
N PRO A 125 6.19 -4.76 -1.89
CA PRO A 125 5.37 -3.93 -1.03
C PRO A 125 5.21 -4.59 0.35
N LYS A 126 5.41 -3.81 1.41
CA LYS A 126 5.26 -4.26 2.81
C LYS A 126 3.82 -4.15 3.27
N VAL A 127 3.10 -3.14 2.76
CA VAL A 127 1.69 -2.88 3.07
C VAL A 127 0.90 -3.05 1.78
N LYS A 128 -0.11 -3.90 1.81
CA LYS A 128 -1.01 -4.17 0.69
C LYS A 128 -2.36 -3.49 0.89
N SER A 129 -3.10 -3.30 -0.17
CA SER A 129 -4.46 -2.74 -0.14
C SER A 129 -5.38 -3.53 0.80
N ALA A 130 -5.28 -4.86 0.77
CA ALA A 130 -6.05 -5.75 1.65
C ALA A 130 -5.79 -5.51 3.15
N ASP A 131 -4.57 -5.09 3.51
CA ASP A 131 -4.21 -4.82 4.90
C ASP A 131 -4.88 -3.53 5.43
N LEU A 132 -5.33 -2.66 4.53
CA LEU A 132 -5.91 -1.35 4.86
C LEU A 132 -7.45 -1.31 4.70
N GLU A 133 -8.09 -2.34 4.15
CA GLU A 133 -9.53 -2.35 3.86
C GLU A 133 -10.39 -2.11 5.10
N ASP A 134 -10.09 -2.83 6.18
CA ASP A 134 -10.85 -2.70 7.44
C ASP A 134 -10.68 -1.31 8.06
N ASP A 135 -9.47 -0.76 8.06
CA ASP A 135 -9.21 0.58 8.57
C ASP A 135 -9.90 1.64 7.71
N CYS A 136 -9.83 1.49 6.38
CA CYS A 136 -10.52 2.36 5.44
C CYS A 136 -12.04 2.38 5.69
N LYS A 137 -12.65 1.21 5.84
CA LYS A 137 -14.07 1.08 6.12
C LYS A 137 -14.45 1.76 7.44
N LYS A 138 -13.74 1.45 8.52
CA LYS A 138 -13.98 2.03 9.84
C LYS A 138 -13.87 3.56 9.82
N ARG A 139 -12.89 4.12 9.13
CA ARG A 139 -12.74 5.57 8.99
C ARG A 139 -13.90 6.17 8.19
N ASN A 140 -14.34 5.52 7.13
CA ASN A 140 -15.47 5.98 6.34
C ASN A 140 -16.79 5.90 7.12
N ASP A 141 -16.99 4.86 7.94
CA ASP A 141 -18.16 4.76 8.81
C ASP A 141 -18.25 5.96 9.77
N VAL A 142 -17.11 6.37 10.36
CA VAL A 142 -17.07 7.56 11.23
C VAL A 142 -17.18 8.85 10.42
N PHE A 143 -16.55 8.89 9.26
CA PHE A 143 -16.56 10.09 8.41
C PHE A 143 -17.95 10.47 7.92
N GLN A 144 -18.84 9.49 7.79
CA GLN A 144 -20.24 9.71 7.42
C GLN A 144 -21.13 10.14 8.59
N LEU A 145 -20.63 10.10 9.82
CA LEU A 145 -21.41 10.55 10.98
C LEU A 145 -21.55 12.08 10.96
N SER A 146 -22.66 12.53 11.46
CA SER A 146 -22.90 13.94 11.77
C SER A 146 -23.63 14.08 13.09
N VAL A 147 -23.29 15.11 13.85
CA VAL A 147 -23.95 15.46 15.10
C VAL A 147 -24.51 16.87 14.94
N THR A 148 -25.81 16.99 15.04
CA THR A 148 -26.49 18.31 14.97
C THR A 148 -26.80 18.79 16.38
N TYR A 149 -26.27 19.95 16.71
CA TYR A 149 -26.59 20.68 17.93
C TYR A 149 -27.74 21.63 17.62
N ASP A 150 -28.82 21.54 18.38
CA ASP A 150 -29.99 22.43 18.27
C ASP A 150 -29.92 23.44 19.42
N PHE A 151 -29.90 24.72 19.06
CA PHE A 151 -29.88 25.85 19.99
C PHE A 151 -31.21 26.63 20.01
N ASP A 152 -32.34 25.98 19.65
CA ASP A 152 -33.67 26.56 19.49
C ASP A 152 -33.80 27.53 18.31
N TYR A 153 -32.94 28.52 18.23
CA TYR A 153 -32.98 29.56 17.19
C TYR A 153 -32.02 29.30 16.03
N THR A 154 -31.15 28.35 16.16
CA THR A 154 -30.20 27.97 15.14
C THR A 154 -29.64 26.55 15.41
N THR A 155 -29.10 25.93 14.38
CA THR A 155 -28.46 24.63 14.49
C THR A 155 -27.00 24.70 14.04
N GLU A 156 -26.18 23.87 14.59
CA GLU A 156 -24.78 23.63 14.17
C GLU A 156 -24.57 22.15 13.92
N THR A 157 -23.91 21.82 12.84
CA THR A 157 -23.64 20.42 12.50
C THR A 157 -22.13 20.15 12.56
N LEU A 158 -21.73 19.25 13.45
CA LEU A 158 -20.39 18.68 13.50
C LEU A 158 -20.30 17.58 12.44
N THR A 159 -19.49 17.79 11.43
CA THR A 159 -19.31 16.84 10.32
C THR A 159 -18.37 15.70 10.68
N GLY A 160 -18.44 14.61 9.92
CA GLY A 160 -17.51 13.49 10.08
C GLY A 160 -16.06 13.88 9.89
N GLU A 161 -15.74 14.84 9.03
CA GLU A 161 -14.39 15.38 8.88
C GLU A 161 -13.86 16.02 10.16
N GLU A 162 -14.70 16.78 10.84
CA GLU A 162 -14.34 17.41 12.12
C GLU A 162 -14.27 16.39 13.24
N LEU A 163 -15.19 15.41 13.27
CA LEU A 163 -15.15 14.28 14.19
C LEU A 163 -13.83 13.51 14.07
N MET A 164 -13.37 13.21 12.87
CA MET A 164 -12.11 12.51 12.63
C MET A 164 -10.88 13.24 13.18
N LYS A 165 -10.95 14.56 13.33
CA LYS A 165 -9.86 15.33 13.98
C LYS A 165 -9.80 15.11 15.49
N MET A 166 -10.92 14.72 16.11
CA MET A 166 -11.09 14.56 17.56
C MET A 166 -11.00 13.13 18.04
N ILE A 167 -11.04 12.15 17.15
CA ILE A 167 -10.96 10.74 17.49
C ILE A 167 -9.67 10.10 17.01
N LYS A 168 -9.24 9.09 17.77
CA LYS A 168 -8.12 8.21 17.41
C LYS A 168 -8.65 6.80 17.30
N LEU A 169 -8.43 6.17 16.16
CA LEU A 169 -8.67 4.75 15.96
C LEU A 169 -7.57 3.97 16.69
N LYS A 170 -7.95 2.95 17.47
CA LYS A 170 -7.04 2.02 18.13
C LYS A 170 -6.85 0.76 17.27
N ASP A 171 -5.81 0.00 17.55
CA ASP A 171 -5.48 -1.24 16.84
C ASP A 171 -6.59 -2.29 16.95
N ASP A 172 -7.36 -2.29 18.05
CA ASP A 172 -8.52 -3.18 18.26
C ASP A 172 -9.78 -2.73 17.48
N GLY A 173 -9.67 -1.65 16.73
CA GLY A 173 -10.77 -1.08 15.94
C GLY A 173 -11.75 -0.23 16.74
N SER A 174 -11.51 -0.01 18.03
CA SER A 174 -12.27 0.94 18.84
C SER A 174 -11.80 2.37 18.65
N TYR A 175 -12.62 3.34 19.03
CA TYR A 175 -12.28 4.75 18.96
C TYR A 175 -12.02 5.32 20.35
N THR A 176 -11.09 6.27 20.43
CA THR A 176 -10.86 7.10 21.62
C THR A 176 -11.02 8.55 21.23
N VAL A 177 -11.80 9.28 22.02
CA VAL A 177 -11.94 10.74 21.83
C VAL A 177 -10.70 11.44 22.40
N ASP A 178 -10.12 12.32 21.61
CA ASP A 178 -9.10 13.25 22.08
C ASP A 178 -9.82 14.39 22.83
N ARG A 179 -9.86 14.26 24.17
CA ARG A 179 -10.60 15.19 25.04
C ARG A 179 -10.18 16.64 24.82
N LYS A 180 -8.88 16.89 24.60
CA LYS A 180 -8.38 18.26 24.38
C LYS A 180 -9.00 18.89 23.14
N LYS A 181 -9.00 18.16 22.02
CA LYS A 181 -9.57 18.65 20.76
C LYS A 181 -11.10 18.79 20.82
N ALA A 182 -11.78 17.86 21.52
CA ALA A 182 -13.20 17.98 21.75
C ALA A 182 -13.53 19.24 22.58
N MET A 183 -12.76 19.53 23.63
CA MET A 183 -12.93 20.75 24.40
C MET A 183 -12.66 22.01 23.57
N GLU A 184 -11.62 22.04 22.75
CA GLU A 184 -11.35 23.14 21.82
C GLU A 184 -12.53 23.41 20.87
N TYR A 185 -13.24 22.36 20.45
CA TYR A 185 -14.45 22.49 19.65
C TYR A 185 -15.61 23.07 20.44
N VAL A 186 -15.86 22.56 21.66
CA VAL A 186 -16.91 23.09 22.57
C VAL A 186 -16.66 24.56 22.91
N GLU A 187 -15.39 24.95 23.16
CA GLU A 187 -15.04 26.36 23.37
C GLU A 187 -15.36 27.24 22.16
N LYS A 188 -15.16 26.74 20.93
CA LYS A 188 -15.57 27.47 19.72
C LYS A 188 -17.07 27.64 19.63
N LEU A 189 -17.84 26.58 19.96
CA LEU A 189 -19.29 26.68 20.03
C LEU A 189 -19.73 27.70 21.08
N ALA A 190 -19.15 27.66 22.28
CA ALA A 190 -19.44 28.60 23.34
C ALA A 190 -19.16 30.04 22.91
N LYS A 191 -18.01 30.32 22.32
CA LYS A 191 -17.67 31.66 21.78
C LYS A 191 -18.65 32.13 20.70
N LYS A 192 -19.24 31.23 19.93
CA LYS A 192 -20.14 31.57 18.82
C LYS A 192 -21.58 31.75 19.29
N TYR A 193 -22.01 30.94 20.24
CA TYR A 193 -23.45 30.82 20.59
C TYR A 193 -23.79 31.26 22.00
N ASP A 194 -22.86 31.43 22.92
CA ASP A 194 -23.13 31.93 24.25
C ASP A 194 -23.70 33.32 24.18
N THR A 195 -24.81 33.46 24.89
CA THR A 195 -25.55 34.72 24.92
C THR A 195 -25.68 35.30 26.31
N TYR A 196 -25.13 34.59 27.31
CA TYR A 196 -25.18 35.03 28.69
C TYR A 196 -24.55 36.39 28.85
N ASN A 197 -25.34 37.34 29.43
CA ASN A 197 -24.92 38.70 29.73
C ASN A 197 -24.44 39.53 28.50
N THR A 198 -24.75 39.12 27.26
CA THR A 198 -24.49 39.93 26.07
C THR A 198 -25.56 40.98 25.86
N LYS A 199 -25.13 42.23 25.62
CA LYS A 199 -26.05 43.33 25.36
C LYS A 199 -26.74 43.19 24.00
N ARG A 200 -28.06 43.23 23.95
CA ARG A 200 -28.85 43.13 22.72
C ARG A 200 -29.88 44.21 22.66
N LYS A 201 -30.18 44.68 21.46
CA LYS A 201 -31.37 45.47 21.17
C LYS A 201 -32.61 44.59 21.21
N PHE A 202 -33.62 45.02 21.95
CA PHE A 202 -34.92 44.38 22.02
C PHE A 202 -35.99 45.45 21.79
N HIS A 203 -36.92 45.20 20.89
CA HIS A 203 -38.04 46.10 20.65
C HIS A 203 -39.20 45.77 21.60
N ALA A 204 -39.37 46.57 22.62
CA ALA A 204 -40.44 46.41 23.58
C ALA A 204 -41.68 47.19 23.09
N THR A 205 -42.83 46.54 23.14
CA THR A 205 -44.13 47.12 22.62
C THR A 205 -44.45 48.46 23.17
N LEU A 206 -44.15 48.76 24.44
CA LEU A 206 -44.47 49.98 25.11
C LEU A 206 -43.31 50.97 25.26
N GLN A 207 -42.05 50.51 25.15
CA GLN A 207 -40.87 51.32 25.45
C GLN A 207 -40.01 51.57 24.22
N GLY A 208 -40.38 51.00 23.08
CA GLY A 208 -39.53 51.02 21.88
C GLY A 208 -38.23 50.18 22.03
N ASP A 209 -37.17 50.61 21.38
CA ASP A 209 -35.90 49.90 21.40
C ASP A 209 -35.16 50.06 22.74
N ILE A 210 -35.00 48.97 23.45
CA ILE A 210 -34.26 48.91 24.71
C ILE A 210 -33.03 47.99 24.55
N ILE A 211 -32.03 48.15 25.41
CA ILE A 211 -30.88 47.27 25.47
C ILE A 211 -31.07 46.30 26.64
N VAL A 212 -30.97 44.99 26.37
CA VAL A 212 -31.07 43.93 27.37
C VAL A 212 -29.73 43.24 27.47
N PRO A 213 -29.21 42.98 28.69
CA PRO A 213 -29.68 43.39 30.01
C PRO A 213 -29.53 44.90 30.24
N THR A 214 -30.43 45.44 31.03
CA THR A 214 -30.45 46.88 31.35
C THR A 214 -29.43 47.27 32.41
N SER A 215 -28.96 46.32 33.21
CA SER A 215 -27.91 46.51 34.23
C SER A 215 -26.86 45.37 34.19
N SER A 216 -25.69 45.63 34.77
CA SER A 216 -24.62 44.63 34.88
C SER A 216 -24.97 43.42 35.74
N ASP A 217 -25.98 43.54 36.62
CA ASP A 217 -26.42 42.49 37.55
C ASP A 217 -27.56 41.64 36.97
N ALA A 218 -28.09 42.01 35.82
CA ALA A 218 -29.17 41.30 35.17
C ALA A 218 -28.66 40.07 34.45
N LYS A 219 -28.89 38.88 34.98
CA LYS A 219 -28.55 37.58 34.40
C LYS A 219 -29.56 37.25 33.30
N TYR A 220 -29.14 37.40 32.05
CA TYR A 220 -29.97 37.10 30.89
C TYR A 220 -29.17 36.39 29.83
N GLY A 221 -29.78 35.41 29.19
CA GLY A 221 -29.13 34.56 28.17
C GLY A 221 -28.77 33.17 28.71
N TRP A 222 -28.06 32.44 27.91
CA TRP A 222 -27.64 31.11 28.21
C TRP A 222 -26.16 30.91 27.81
N TRP A 223 -25.52 29.88 28.30
CA TRP A 223 -24.15 29.50 27.94
C TRP A 223 -24.03 28.00 27.85
N ILE A 224 -23.07 27.55 27.09
CA ILE A 224 -22.70 26.14 26.99
C ILE A 224 -21.90 25.77 28.23
N ASP A 225 -22.38 24.75 28.99
CA ASP A 225 -21.64 24.19 30.11
C ASP A 225 -20.47 23.33 29.58
N GLN A 226 -19.24 23.83 29.70
CA GLN A 226 -18.05 23.19 29.19
C GLN A 226 -17.47 22.14 30.16
N GLU A 227 -18.01 22.02 31.37
CA GLU A 227 -17.51 21.08 32.39
C GLU A 227 -18.27 19.75 32.39
N LYS A 228 -19.41 19.68 31.76
CA LYS A 228 -20.21 18.47 31.59
C LYS A 228 -19.98 17.79 30.28
#